data_95a3be94ba6e505ea90bc81bec17013d
#
_entry.id   95a3be94ba6e505ea90bc81bec17013d
#
_cell.length_a   1.000
_cell.length_b   1.000
_cell.length_c   1.000
_cell.angle_alpha   90.00
_cell.angle_beta   90.00
_cell.angle_gamma   90.00
#
_symmetry.space_group_name_H-M   'P 1'
#
loop_
_entity.id
_entity.type
_entity.pdbx_description
1 polymer ?
#
loop_
_entity_poly.entity_id
_entity_poly.type
_entity_poly.pdbx_seq_one_letter_code
_entity_poly.pdbx_strand_id
1 'polypeptide(L)'
;FWFDPNRVAYATEYIESKLVEFDPSNASEYEAAGKAYVTELKGLVGQVSELISTIPSQNRKLITTHESLGYLEAKFGLEVLSTIIPSLDSANEISPSQLVGVIDVIEDNNVKVIFIEAEAPSVYAETIVAETGIKAVEGLWVETLKEGQSYPEFLLDAVELIVENLRNTD
;
A
#
# COMPACT_ATOMS: atom_id res chain seq x y z
N PHE A 1 -6.30 1.08 6.75
CA PHE A 1 -7.21 -0.06 6.47
C PHE A 1 -7.57 -0.17 4.98
N TRP A 2 -7.40 0.91 4.21
CA TRP A 2 -7.80 1.00 2.79
C TRP A 2 -7.00 0.10 1.84
N PHE A 3 -5.89 -0.46 2.24
CA PHE A 3 -5.18 -1.49 1.48
C PHE A 3 -5.78 -2.91 1.60
N ASP A 4 -6.94 -3.07 2.26
CA ASP A 4 -7.77 -4.29 2.20
C ASP A 4 -9.18 -3.94 1.71
N PRO A 5 -9.55 -4.27 0.45
CA PRO A 5 -10.86 -3.95 -0.10
C PRO A 5 -12.03 -4.55 0.69
N ASN A 6 -11.84 -5.64 1.41
CA ASN A 6 -12.91 -6.17 2.28
C ASN A 6 -13.22 -5.22 3.43
N ARG A 7 -12.21 -4.54 3.99
CA ARG A 7 -12.42 -3.54 5.05
C ARG A 7 -13.12 -2.30 4.52
N VAL A 8 -12.79 -1.90 3.29
CA VAL A 8 -13.49 -0.81 2.60
C VAL A 8 -14.95 -1.20 2.31
N ALA A 9 -15.20 -2.47 1.94
CA ALA A 9 -16.57 -2.98 1.78
C ALA A 9 -17.36 -2.91 3.09
N TYR A 10 -16.80 -3.30 4.23
CA TYR A 10 -17.44 -3.14 5.54
C TYR A 10 -17.72 -1.68 5.89
N ALA A 11 -16.78 -0.78 5.60
CA ALA A 11 -16.99 0.65 5.79
C ALA A 11 -18.13 1.17 4.91
N THR A 12 -18.21 0.70 3.66
CA THR A 12 -19.29 1.05 2.72
C THR A 12 -20.64 0.58 3.25
N GLU A 13 -20.76 -0.68 3.69
CA GLU A 13 -22.00 -1.24 4.28
C GLU A 13 -22.43 -0.47 5.53
N TYR A 14 -21.47 -0.04 6.36
CA TYR A 14 -21.77 0.77 7.55
C TYR A 14 -22.27 2.17 7.15
N ILE A 15 -21.60 2.84 6.21
CA ILE A 15 -22.00 4.16 5.70
C ILE A 15 -23.40 4.09 5.07
N GLU A 16 -23.65 3.09 4.23
CA GLU A 16 -24.97 2.82 3.63
C GLU A 16 -26.05 2.72 4.71
N SER A 17 -25.83 1.91 5.75
CA SER A 17 -26.79 1.75 6.85
C SER A 17 -27.10 3.06 7.57
N LYS A 18 -26.11 3.93 7.73
CA LYS A 18 -26.29 5.25 8.36
C LYS A 18 -27.00 6.26 7.46
N LEU A 19 -26.77 6.20 6.15
CA LEU A 19 -27.51 7.01 5.19
C LEU A 19 -28.98 6.63 5.13
N VAL A 20 -29.30 5.34 5.12
CA VAL A 20 -30.67 4.82 5.19
C VAL A 20 -31.38 5.24 6.47
N GLU A 21 -30.68 5.19 7.62
CA GLU A 21 -31.20 5.65 8.91
C GLU A 21 -31.46 7.16 8.92
N PHE A 22 -30.56 7.96 8.35
CA PHE A 22 -30.62 9.41 8.35
C PHE A 22 -31.63 9.97 7.32
N ASP A 23 -31.72 9.34 6.15
CA ASP A 23 -32.60 9.73 5.04
C ASP A 23 -33.38 8.53 4.48
N PRO A 24 -34.44 8.08 5.20
CA PRO A 24 -35.22 6.91 4.77
C PRO A 24 -35.96 7.11 3.45
N SER A 25 -36.17 8.35 3.01
CA SER A 25 -36.85 8.63 1.74
C SER A 25 -36.07 8.17 0.51
N ASN A 26 -34.74 8.14 0.62
CA ASN A 26 -33.83 7.70 -0.43
C ASN A 26 -33.18 6.34 -0.13
N ALA A 27 -33.69 5.57 0.81
CA ALA A 27 -33.14 4.30 1.27
C ALA A 27 -32.81 3.33 0.11
N SER A 28 -33.74 3.17 -0.84
CA SER A 28 -33.56 2.25 -1.97
C SER A 28 -32.39 2.65 -2.90
N GLU A 29 -32.09 3.93 -3.01
CA GLU A 29 -30.96 4.43 -3.80
C GLU A 29 -29.63 4.14 -3.09
N TYR A 30 -29.57 4.38 -1.77
CA TYR A 30 -28.40 4.08 -0.96
C TYR A 30 -28.09 2.58 -0.94
N GLU A 31 -29.11 1.72 -0.74
CA GLU A 31 -28.98 0.27 -0.75
C GLU A 31 -28.50 -0.24 -2.14
N ALA A 32 -29.05 0.31 -3.22
CA ALA A 32 -28.64 -0.10 -4.57
C ALA A 32 -27.18 0.30 -4.87
N ALA A 33 -26.81 1.55 -4.52
CA ALA A 33 -25.45 2.04 -4.73
C ALA A 33 -24.43 1.31 -3.85
N GLY A 34 -24.72 1.11 -2.57
CA GLY A 34 -23.86 0.39 -1.63
C GLY A 34 -23.63 -1.05 -2.07
N LYS A 35 -24.68 -1.75 -2.42
CA LYS A 35 -24.59 -3.14 -2.93
C LYS A 35 -23.74 -3.24 -4.20
N ALA A 36 -23.90 -2.30 -5.13
CA ALA A 36 -23.11 -2.29 -6.38
C ALA A 36 -21.63 -2.10 -6.06
N TYR A 37 -21.30 -1.12 -5.24
CA TYR A 37 -19.91 -0.80 -4.87
C TYR A 37 -19.26 -1.92 -4.03
N VAL A 38 -19.97 -2.51 -3.07
CA VAL A 38 -19.48 -3.69 -2.33
C VAL A 38 -19.17 -4.86 -3.25
N THR A 39 -19.97 -5.06 -4.31
CA THR A 39 -19.71 -6.10 -5.31
C THR A 39 -18.44 -5.83 -6.09
N GLU A 40 -18.20 -4.59 -6.50
CA GLU A 40 -16.97 -4.14 -7.15
C GLU A 40 -15.74 -4.36 -6.25
N LEU A 41 -15.82 -3.93 -4.98
CA LEU A 41 -14.74 -4.09 -4.00
C LEU A 41 -14.39 -5.57 -3.74
N LYS A 42 -15.39 -6.46 -3.71
CA LYS A 42 -15.15 -7.91 -3.60
C LYS A 42 -14.46 -8.48 -4.83
N GLY A 43 -14.77 -7.97 -6.02
CA GLY A 43 -14.07 -8.30 -7.26
C GLY A 43 -12.62 -7.83 -7.27
N LEU A 44 -12.37 -6.65 -6.71
CA LEU A 44 -11.04 -6.05 -6.59
C LEU A 44 -10.07 -6.92 -5.76
N VAL A 45 -10.56 -7.61 -4.72
CA VAL A 45 -9.75 -8.58 -3.95
C VAL A 45 -9.14 -9.65 -4.85
N GLY A 46 -9.93 -10.18 -5.80
CA GLY A 46 -9.46 -11.18 -6.76
C GLY A 46 -8.38 -10.63 -7.68
N GLN A 47 -8.58 -9.42 -8.22
CA GLN A 47 -7.62 -8.77 -9.12
C GLN A 47 -6.27 -8.51 -8.42
N VAL A 48 -6.29 -7.96 -7.21
CA VAL A 48 -5.08 -7.72 -6.41
C VAL A 48 -4.38 -9.04 -6.08
N SER A 49 -5.12 -10.08 -5.69
CA SER A 49 -4.55 -11.40 -5.41
C SER A 49 -3.86 -12.00 -6.64
N GLU A 50 -4.46 -11.88 -7.81
CA GLU A 50 -3.89 -12.37 -9.08
C GLU A 50 -2.60 -11.62 -9.41
N LEU A 51 -2.59 -10.29 -9.34
CA LEU A 51 -1.41 -9.48 -9.58
C LEU A 51 -0.25 -9.87 -8.64
N ILE A 52 -0.49 -9.88 -7.33
CA ILE A 52 0.54 -10.20 -6.33
C ILE A 52 1.02 -11.66 -6.47
N SER A 53 0.17 -12.59 -6.91
CA SER A 53 0.57 -13.98 -7.13
C SER A 53 1.64 -14.14 -8.20
N THR A 54 1.79 -13.16 -9.10
CA THR A 54 2.83 -13.16 -10.14
C THR A 54 4.23 -12.85 -9.60
N ILE A 55 4.34 -12.34 -8.38
CA ILE A 55 5.64 -12.12 -7.71
C ILE A 55 6.13 -13.45 -7.14
N PRO A 56 7.33 -13.92 -7.47
CA PRO A 56 7.93 -15.07 -6.80
C PRO A 56 7.95 -14.88 -5.28
N SER A 57 7.68 -15.93 -4.51
CA SER A 57 7.53 -15.82 -3.05
C SER A 57 8.75 -15.23 -2.34
N GLN A 58 9.95 -15.55 -2.83
CA GLN A 58 11.22 -15.02 -2.30
C GLN A 58 11.40 -13.51 -2.56
N ASN A 59 10.67 -12.96 -3.54
CA ASN A 59 10.76 -11.54 -3.93
C ASN A 59 9.67 -10.67 -3.27
N ARG A 60 8.77 -11.25 -2.46
CA ARG A 60 7.66 -10.52 -1.81
C ARG A 60 8.07 -9.71 -0.59
N LYS A 61 9.34 -9.36 -0.51
CA LYS A 61 9.95 -8.54 0.56
C LYS A 61 10.22 -7.15 0.04
N LEU A 62 9.81 -6.14 0.80
CA LEU A 62 9.98 -4.74 0.44
C LEU A 62 10.25 -3.85 1.65
N ILE A 63 10.72 -2.66 1.36
CA ILE A 63 10.88 -1.56 2.32
C ILE A 63 10.13 -0.36 1.76
N THR A 64 9.44 0.38 2.63
CA THR A 64 8.67 1.58 2.29
C THR A 64 9.19 2.79 3.05
N THR A 65 8.69 3.97 2.70
CA THR A 65 9.06 5.19 3.44
C THR A 65 8.57 5.11 4.88
N HIS A 66 7.28 4.85 5.11
CA HIS A 66 6.70 4.65 6.45
C HIS A 66 5.78 3.43 6.50
N GLU A 67 5.22 3.12 7.68
CA GLU A 67 4.34 1.97 7.88
C GLU A 67 2.92 2.27 7.36
N SER A 68 2.69 2.02 6.07
CA SER A 68 1.42 2.27 5.38
C SER A 68 0.74 1.01 4.85
N LEU A 69 1.51 -0.04 4.55
CA LEU A 69 1.05 -1.21 3.80
C LEU A 69 0.66 -2.43 4.66
N GLY A 70 0.58 -2.31 5.99
CA GLY A 70 0.33 -3.46 6.88
C GLY A 70 -0.94 -4.25 6.56
N TYR A 71 -2.00 -3.62 6.05
CA TYR A 71 -3.20 -4.34 5.60
C TYR A 71 -3.03 -5.04 4.25
N LEU A 72 -2.21 -4.49 3.34
CA LEU A 72 -1.85 -5.16 2.09
C LEU A 72 -1.02 -6.40 2.38
N GLU A 73 -0.02 -6.26 3.25
CA GLU A 73 0.84 -7.33 3.75
C GLU A 73 0.01 -8.47 4.34
N ALA A 74 -0.80 -8.17 5.36
CA ALA A 74 -1.62 -9.15 6.07
C ALA A 74 -2.62 -9.87 5.16
N LYS A 75 -3.13 -9.19 4.13
CA LYS A 75 -4.18 -9.73 3.25
C LYS A 75 -3.62 -10.53 2.07
N PHE A 76 -2.52 -10.09 1.48
CA PHE A 76 -2.06 -10.59 0.18
C PHE A 76 -0.68 -11.25 0.22
N GLY A 77 -0.03 -11.32 1.38
CA GLY A 77 1.21 -12.06 1.58
C GLY A 77 2.45 -11.39 0.99
N LEU A 78 2.48 -10.07 1.03
CA LEU A 78 3.71 -9.30 0.96
C LEU A 78 4.34 -9.25 2.36
N GLU A 79 5.60 -8.86 2.45
CA GLU A 79 6.33 -8.71 3.72
C GLU A 79 7.07 -7.37 3.72
N VAL A 80 6.59 -6.41 4.53
CA VAL A 80 7.27 -5.13 4.77
C VAL A 80 8.27 -5.34 5.90
N LEU A 81 9.54 -5.49 5.55
CA LEU A 81 10.60 -5.85 6.50
C LEU A 81 11.02 -4.67 7.38
N SER A 82 10.96 -3.46 6.85
CA SER A 82 11.33 -2.24 7.56
C SER A 82 10.75 -1.02 6.84
N THR A 83 10.80 0.11 7.54
CA THR A 83 10.47 1.42 6.99
C THR A 83 11.64 2.37 7.18
N ILE A 84 11.78 3.37 6.28
CA ILE A 84 12.86 4.35 6.37
C ILE A 84 12.62 5.27 7.57
N ILE A 85 11.37 5.72 7.78
CA ILE A 85 10.95 6.54 8.91
C ILE A 85 9.85 5.82 9.71
N PRO A 86 9.80 6.00 11.03
CA PRO A 86 8.81 5.30 11.88
C PRO A 86 7.37 5.78 11.65
N SER A 87 7.16 7.05 11.32
CA SER A 87 5.85 7.64 11.00
C SER A 87 6.00 8.96 10.26
N LEU A 88 4.92 9.44 9.61
CA LEU A 88 4.89 10.76 8.96
C LEU A 88 5.05 11.92 9.94
N ASP A 89 4.58 11.78 11.17
CA ASP A 89 4.71 12.80 12.22
C ASP A 89 6.16 12.97 12.70
N SER A 90 6.99 11.93 12.56
CA SER A 90 8.43 11.96 12.86
C SER A 90 9.27 12.42 11.66
N ALA A 91 8.68 13.11 10.74
CA ALA A 91 9.05 13.31 9.35
C ALA A 91 10.43 13.92 9.07
N ASN A 92 11.25 14.23 10.04
CA ASN A 92 12.42 15.01 9.67
C ASN A 92 13.78 14.44 10.08
N GLU A 93 13.87 13.51 11.01
CA GLU A 93 15.21 13.01 11.37
C GLU A 93 15.15 11.55 11.87
N ILE A 94 15.71 10.65 11.10
CA ILE A 94 16.12 9.36 11.64
C ILE A 94 17.56 9.48 12.17
N SER A 95 17.84 8.78 13.26
CA SER A 95 19.20 8.71 13.77
C SER A 95 20.11 7.88 12.84
N PRO A 96 21.41 8.13 12.85
CA PRO A 96 22.35 7.30 12.09
C PRO A 96 22.22 5.80 12.40
N SER A 97 21.92 5.44 13.64
CA SER A 97 21.72 4.03 14.03
C SER A 97 20.46 3.41 13.43
N GLN A 98 19.38 4.17 13.24
CA GLN A 98 18.20 3.70 12.55
C GLN A 98 18.47 3.49 11.06
N LEU A 99 19.22 4.40 10.42
CA LEU A 99 19.60 4.24 9.01
C LEU A 99 20.46 2.98 8.81
N VAL A 100 21.44 2.74 9.69
CA VAL A 100 22.25 1.52 9.68
C VAL A 100 21.34 0.29 9.83
N GLY A 101 20.37 0.31 10.75
CA GLY A 101 19.42 -0.78 10.92
C GLY A 101 18.59 -1.09 9.67
N VAL A 102 18.20 -0.09 8.89
CA VAL A 102 17.52 -0.30 7.60
C VAL A 102 18.47 -0.96 6.58
N ILE A 103 19.71 -0.51 6.53
CA ILE A 103 20.74 -1.08 5.63
C ILE A 103 21.01 -2.54 6.01
N ASP A 104 21.18 -2.84 7.28
CA ASP A 104 21.37 -4.23 7.77
C ASP A 104 20.20 -5.13 7.36
N VAL A 105 18.95 -4.66 7.50
CA VAL A 105 17.76 -5.41 7.07
C VAL A 105 17.77 -5.68 5.56
N ILE A 106 18.20 -4.72 4.74
CA ILE A 106 18.32 -4.87 3.29
C ILE A 106 19.31 -5.96 2.96
N GLU A 107 20.51 -5.93 3.54
CA GLU A 107 21.59 -6.87 3.26
C GLU A 107 21.25 -8.28 3.76
N ASP A 108 20.79 -8.41 4.99
CA ASP A 108 20.47 -9.71 5.63
C ASP A 108 19.33 -10.45 4.92
N ASN A 109 18.39 -9.71 4.31
CA ASN A 109 17.22 -10.28 3.63
C ASN A 109 17.32 -10.25 2.12
N ASN A 110 18.43 -9.75 1.56
CA ASN A 110 18.64 -9.63 0.10
C ASN A 110 17.49 -8.85 -0.57
N VAL A 111 17.03 -7.75 0.07
CA VAL A 111 16.01 -6.88 -0.50
C VAL A 111 16.56 -6.21 -1.75
N LYS A 112 15.77 -6.15 -2.81
CA LYS A 112 16.21 -5.60 -4.10
C LYS A 112 15.67 -4.21 -4.40
N VAL A 113 14.57 -3.85 -3.74
CA VAL A 113 13.83 -2.63 -4.06
C VAL A 113 13.34 -1.96 -2.77
N ILE A 114 13.51 -0.64 -2.70
CA ILE A 114 12.78 0.21 -1.75
C ILE A 114 11.75 1.04 -2.50
N PHE A 115 10.59 1.23 -1.91
CA PHE A 115 9.50 2.03 -2.46
C PHE A 115 9.39 3.36 -1.72
N ILE A 116 9.54 4.45 -2.47
CA ILE A 116 9.46 5.80 -1.94
C ILE A 116 8.06 6.34 -2.18
N GLU A 117 7.40 6.71 -1.11
CA GLU A 117 6.04 7.21 -1.14
C GLU A 117 5.99 8.63 -1.71
N ALA A 118 4.99 8.87 -2.55
CA ALA A 118 4.83 10.16 -3.24
C ALA A 118 4.53 11.31 -2.27
N GLU A 119 3.80 11.00 -1.19
CA GLU A 119 3.41 11.95 -0.15
C GLU A 119 4.51 12.17 0.90
N ALA A 120 5.48 11.27 0.97
CA ALA A 120 6.56 11.31 1.94
C ALA A 120 7.93 10.99 1.30
N PRO A 121 8.42 11.84 0.38
CA PRO A 121 9.73 11.63 -0.20
C PRO A 121 10.81 11.66 0.89
N SER A 122 11.73 10.70 0.85
CA SER A 122 12.76 10.53 1.87
C SER A 122 14.13 10.95 1.35
N VAL A 123 14.76 11.90 2.04
CA VAL A 123 16.16 12.29 1.78
C VAL A 123 17.16 11.18 2.08
N TYR A 124 16.77 10.17 2.85
CA TYR A 124 17.63 9.03 3.20
C TYR A 124 17.65 7.95 2.13
N ALA A 125 16.71 7.97 1.19
CA ALA A 125 16.64 6.97 0.11
C ALA A 125 17.91 6.95 -0.75
N GLU A 126 18.45 8.13 -1.08
CA GLU A 126 19.70 8.25 -1.84
C GLU A 126 20.90 7.63 -1.09
N THR A 127 20.97 7.84 0.22
CA THR A 127 22.02 7.24 1.05
C THR A 127 21.91 5.73 1.09
N ILE A 128 20.69 5.19 1.29
CA ILE A 128 20.45 3.74 1.28
C ILE A 128 20.85 3.12 -0.06
N VAL A 129 20.45 3.74 -1.17
CA VAL A 129 20.82 3.29 -2.52
C VAL A 129 22.34 3.32 -2.73
N ALA A 130 23.02 4.38 -2.26
CA ALA A 130 24.48 4.51 -2.41
C ALA A 130 25.25 3.45 -1.63
N GLU A 131 24.78 3.07 -0.44
CA GLU A 131 25.45 2.08 0.43
C GLU A 131 25.13 0.64 0.01
N THR A 132 23.89 0.35 -0.43
CA THR A 132 23.42 -1.02 -0.68
C THR A 132 23.38 -1.40 -2.16
N GLY A 133 23.33 -0.43 -3.06
CA GLY A 133 23.17 -0.65 -4.49
C GLY A 133 21.77 -1.12 -4.93
N ILE A 134 20.78 -1.12 -4.02
CA ILE A 134 19.41 -1.50 -4.36
C ILE A 134 18.70 -0.44 -5.21
N LYS A 135 17.61 -0.85 -5.85
CA LYS A 135 16.78 0.07 -6.64
C LYS A 135 15.83 0.86 -5.75
N ALA A 136 15.78 2.18 -5.89
CA ALA A 136 14.67 3.00 -5.39
C ALA A 136 13.59 3.17 -6.46
N VAL A 137 12.34 2.98 -6.07
CA VAL A 137 11.16 3.21 -6.90
C VAL A 137 10.32 4.30 -6.26
N GLU A 138 10.21 5.42 -6.93
CA GLU A 138 9.44 6.58 -6.47
C GLU A 138 7.99 6.51 -6.94
N GLY A 139 7.14 7.29 -6.27
CA GLY A 139 5.77 7.52 -6.73
C GLY A 139 4.77 6.49 -6.22
N LEU A 140 5.06 5.77 -5.15
CA LEU A 140 4.08 4.94 -4.46
C LEU A 140 3.11 5.84 -3.68
N TRP A 141 1.86 5.93 -4.14
CA TRP A 141 0.79 6.66 -3.45
C TRP A 141 0.12 5.76 -2.42
N VAL A 142 0.05 6.22 -1.16
CA VAL A 142 -0.43 5.38 -0.04
C VAL A 142 -1.46 6.05 0.86
N GLU A 143 -1.51 7.39 0.92
CA GLU A 143 -2.37 8.15 1.83
C GLU A 143 -3.53 8.86 1.13
N THR A 144 -3.32 9.33 -0.10
CA THR A 144 -4.27 10.18 -0.81
C THR A 144 -4.56 9.68 -2.22
N LEU A 145 -5.76 9.99 -2.72
CA LEU A 145 -6.12 9.78 -4.11
C LEU A 145 -5.57 10.92 -4.98
N LYS A 146 -5.13 10.60 -6.18
CA LYS A 146 -4.85 11.62 -7.20
C LYS A 146 -6.15 12.29 -7.64
N GLU A 147 -6.06 13.48 -8.21
CA GLU A 147 -7.25 14.18 -8.71
C GLU A 147 -8.02 13.33 -9.72
N GLY A 148 -9.31 13.12 -9.46
CA GLY A 148 -10.19 12.30 -10.30
C GLY A 148 -10.02 10.80 -10.20
N GLN A 149 -9.10 10.30 -9.38
CA GLN A 149 -8.85 8.88 -9.19
C GLN A 149 -9.89 8.24 -8.26
N SER A 150 -10.42 7.10 -8.64
CA SER A 150 -11.26 6.27 -7.77
C SER A 150 -10.40 5.41 -6.82
N TYR A 151 -11.02 4.90 -5.75
CA TYR A 151 -10.32 3.98 -4.84
C TYR A 151 -9.84 2.68 -5.53
N PRO A 152 -10.62 2.00 -6.41
CA PRO A 152 -10.10 0.85 -7.14
C PRO A 152 -8.86 1.18 -7.97
N GLU A 153 -8.85 2.30 -8.68
CA GLU A 153 -7.68 2.76 -9.45
C GLU A 153 -6.48 3.06 -8.55
N PHE A 154 -6.69 3.72 -7.41
CA PHE A 154 -5.63 3.98 -6.43
C PHE A 154 -4.97 2.68 -5.96
N LEU A 155 -5.78 1.68 -5.56
CA LEU A 155 -5.23 0.42 -5.06
C LEU A 155 -4.52 -0.36 -6.17
N LEU A 156 -5.08 -0.41 -7.38
CA LEU A 156 -4.45 -1.10 -8.50
C LEU A 156 -3.16 -0.43 -8.93
N ASP A 157 -3.11 0.90 -9.05
CA ASP A 157 -1.88 1.65 -9.38
C ASP A 157 -0.74 1.33 -8.38
N ALA A 158 -1.05 1.34 -7.07
CA ALA A 158 -0.08 1.02 -6.04
C ALA A 158 0.42 -0.44 -6.14
N VAL A 159 -0.51 -1.38 -6.33
CA VAL A 159 -0.18 -2.80 -6.46
C VAL A 159 0.59 -3.09 -7.75
N GLU A 160 0.21 -2.51 -8.87
CA GLU A 160 0.91 -2.67 -10.15
C GLU A 160 2.33 -2.14 -10.07
N LEU A 161 2.55 -0.96 -9.46
CA LEU A 161 3.89 -0.42 -9.22
C LEU A 161 4.76 -1.39 -8.41
N ILE A 162 4.21 -1.98 -7.35
CA ILE A 162 4.92 -2.98 -6.52
C ILE A 162 5.23 -4.23 -7.35
N VAL A 163 4.24 -4.78 -8.04
CA VAL A 163 4.37 -6.01 -8.84
C VAL A 163 5.39 -5.87 -9.96
N GLU A 164 5.35 -4.78 -10.72
CA GLU A 164 6.28 -4.51 -11.82
C GLU A 164 7.73 -4.50 -11.36
N ASN A 165 7.97 -4.03 -10.14
CA ASN A 165 9.31 -3.88 -9.59
C ASN A 165 9.81 -5.09 -8.78
N LEU A 166 8.92 -5.97 -8.32
CA LEU A 166 9.30 -7.17 -7.56
C LEU A 166 9.28 -8.46 -8.39
N ARG A 167 8.52 -8.49 -9.50
CA ARG A 167 8.36 -9.71 -10.31
C ARG A 167 9.65 -10.21 -10.97
N ASN A 168 10.53 -9.29 -11.36
CA ASN A 168 11.73 -9.58 -12.15
C ASN A 168 13.04 -9.18 -11.41
N THR A 169 13.05 -9.25 -10.10
CA THR A 169 14.26 -9.03 -9.31
C THR A 169 15.03 -10.35 -9.18
N ASP A 170 15.98 -10.56 -10.08
CA ASP A 170 16.95 -11.68 -10.01
C ASP A 170 18.10 -11.36 -9.06
#